data_153259bc3ee6016e71e0b9b71f65c8b5
#
_entry.id   153259bc3ee6016e71e0b9b71f65c8b5
#
_cell.length_a   1.000
_cell.length_b   1.000
_cell.length_c   1.000
_cell.angle_alpha   90.00
_cell.angle_beta   90.00
_cell.angle_gamma   90.00
#
_symmetry.space_group_name_H-M   'P 1'
#
loop_
_entity.id
_entity.type
_entity.pdbx_description
1 polymer ?
#
loop_
_entity_poly.entity_id
_entity_poly.type
_entity_poly.pdbx_seq_one_letter_code
_entity_poly.pdbx_strand_id
1 'polypeptide(L)'
;MPVLVHNYKKSNNITGGAYGNVGANGGEVHHIPAKDCYRIKGMKQHVISDDAGPSIRMDKADHMKTASWGRSKAAQEYREKQQYLVSEGLFKEAQQMDIDDIRLKFGNKYDTSIQEMKDYTNTLFPQEIW
;
A
#
# COMPACT_ATOMS: atom_id res chain seq x y z
N MET A 1 8.62 3.84 25.37
CA MET A 1 8.45 4.44 24.05
C MET A 1 7.25 5.36 24.06
N PRO A 2 7.43 6.61 23.69
CA PRO A 2 6.28 7.49 23.56
C PRO A 2 5.37 6.96 22.44
N VAL A 3 4.08 6.97 22.72
CA VAL A 3 3.08 6.67 21.69
C VAL A 3 3.05 7.87 20.75
N LEU A 4 3.42 7.63 19.49
CA LEU A 4 3.28 8.64 18.45
C LEU A 4 1.81 8.72 18.07
N VAL A 5 1.17 9.81 18.43
CA VAL A 5 -0.18 10.09 17.95
C VAL A 5 -0.05 10.70 16.58
N HIS A 6 -0.45 9.93 15.56
CA HIS A 6 -0.49 10.44 14.20
C HIS A 6 -1.87 11.02 13.92
N ASN A 7 -1.91 12.32 13.71
CA ASN A 7 -3.13 13.00 13.27
C ASN A 7 -3.16 12.96 11.73
N TYR A 8 -3.83 11.94 11.20
CA TYR A 8 -3.99 11.83 9.76
C TYR A 8 -4.99 12.86 9.26
N LYS A 9 -4.61 13.56 8.21
CA LYS A 9 -5.47 14.52 7.55
C LYS A 9 -5.33 14.36 6.04
N LYS A 10 -6.43 14.07 5.37
CA LYS A 10 -6.47 13.93 3.92
C LYS A 10 -6.16 15.25 3.24
N SER A 11 -5.29 15.19 2.21
CA SER A 11 -4.98 16.33 1.36
C SER A 11 -4.97 15.89 -0.10
N ASN A 12 -5.66 16.64 -0.96
CA ASN A 12 -5.67 16.36 -2.40
C ASN A 12 -4.30 16.65 -3.05
N ASN A 13 -3.42 17.37 -2.36
CA ASN A 13 -2.05 17.62 -2.84
C ASN A 13 -1.11 16.45 -2.57
N ILE A 14 -1.51 15.49 -1.72
CA ILE A 14 -0.72 14.30 -1.41
C ILE A 14 -1.25 13.15 -2.25
N THR A 15 -0.41 12.62 -3.14
CA THR A 15 -0.79 11.53 -4.04
C THR A 15 -0.18 10.18 -3.67
N GLY A 16 0.83 10.17 -2.80
CA GLY A 16 1.44 8.95 -2.27
C GLY A 16 1.95 9.19 -0.86
N GLY A 17 1.76 8.20 0.01
CA GLY A 17 2.15 8.30 1.42
C GLY A 17 1.26 7.45 2.30
N ALA A 18 0.99 7.91 3.53
CA ALA A 18 0.06 7.24 4.43
C ALA A 18 -1.38 7.31 3.89
N TYR A 19 -2.09 6.21 3.95
CA TYR A 19 -3.50 6.15 3.51
C TYR A 19 -4.34 7.29 4.11
N GLY A 20 -4.16 7.57 5.39
CA GLY A 20 -4.91 8.62 6.08
C GLY A 20 -4.61 10.03 5.60
N ASN A 21 -3.54 10.24 4.85
CA ASN A 21 -3.12 11.56 4.34
C ASN A 21 -3.36 11.75 2.84
N VAL A 22 -3.49 10.66 2.08
CA VAL A 22 -3.68 10.74 0.62
C VAL A 22 -5.12 11.07 0.32
N GLY A 23 -5.36 12.21 -0.35
CA GLY A 23 -6.69 12.60 -0.80
C GLY A 23 -7.14 11.82 -2.02
N ALA A 24 -8.41 11.40 -2.05
CA ALA A 24 -8.97 10.65 -3.19
C ALA A 24 -9.17 11.51 -4.43
N ASN A 25 -9.51 12.78 -4.26
CA ASN A 25 -9.69 13.78 -5.33
C ASN A 25 -10.39 13.21 -6.57
N GLY A 26 -11.53 12.55 -6.36
CA GLY A 26 -12.32 11.94 -7.44
C GLY A 26 -11.89 10.54 -7.86
N GLY A 27 -10.77 10.05 -7.35
CA GLY A 27 -10.30 8.69 -7.57
C GLY A 27 -10.49 7.81 -6.34
N GLU A 28 -9.58 6.87 -6.16
CA GLU A 28 -9.54 6.00 -4.99
C GLU A 28 -8.11 5.92 -4.45
N VAL A 29 -7.99 5.64 -3.16
CA VAL A 29 -6.70 5.48 -2.50
C VAL A 29 -6.42 3.98 -2.34
N HIS A 30 -5.31 3.55 -2.92
CA HIS A 30 -4.93 2.14 -3.04
C HIS A 30 -3.79 1.82 -2.08
N HIS A 31 -4.03 0.93 -1.11
CA HIS A 31 -2.99 0.42 -0.23
C HIS A 31 -1.98 -0.44 -1.00
N ILE A 32 -0.70 -0.21 -0.77
CA ILE A 32 0.41 -0.96 -1.39
C ILE A 32 1.38 -1.42 -0.28
N PRO A 33 1.34 -2.71 0.15
CA PRO A 33 0.42 -3.76 -0.27
C PRO A 33 -0.98 -3.60 0.33
N ALA A 34 -1.93 -4.42 -0.12
CA ALA A 34 -3.31 -4.39 0.34
C ALA A 34 -3.38 -4.48 1.87
N LYS A 35 -4.33 -3.75 2.47
CA LYS A 35 -4.44 -3.67 3.95
C LYS A 35 -4.68 -5.04 4.60
N ASP A 36 -5.29 -5.98 3.89
CA ASP A 36 -5.49 -7.34 4.40
C ASP A 36 -4.15 -8.02 4.73
N CYS A 37 -3.06 -7.60 4.09
CA CYS A 37 -1.73 -8.16 4.32
C CYS A 37 -1.11 -7.71 5.64
N TYR A 38 -1.67 -6.70 6.30
CA TYR A 38 -1.17 -6.18 7.58
C TYR A 38 -1.56 -7.09 8.75
N ARG A 39 -2.53 -7.95 8.54
CA ARG A 39 -2.95 -8.93 9.55
C ARG A 39 -2.12 -10.20 9.40
N ILE A 40 -1.29 -10.49 10.39
CA ILE A 40 -0.51 -11.72 10.42
C ILE A 40 -1.41 -12.84 10.93
N LYS A 41 -1.39 -13.97 10.23
CA LYS A 41 -2.19 -15.15 10.59
C LYS A 41 -1.89 -15.58 12.03
N GLY A 42 -2.94 -15.75 12.83
CA GLY A 42 -2.81 -16.14 14.24
C GLY A 42 -2.60 -14.97 15.19
N MET A 43 -2.41 -13.74 14.70
CA MET A 43 -2.32 -12.54 15.51
C MET A 43 -3.61 -11.74 15.42
N LYS A 44 -3.99 -11.11 16.54
CA LYS A 44 -5.20 -10.27 16.59
C LYS A 44 -4.95 -8.83 16.14
N GLN A 45 -3.68 -8.42 16.07
CA GLN A 45 -3.30 -7.05 15.72
C GLN A 45 -2.73 -7.00 14.32
N HIS A 46 -2.97 -5.89 13.63
CA HIS A 46 -2.35 -5.60 12.36
C HIS A 46 -0.89 -5.19 12.57
N VAL A 47 -0.03 -5.45 11.58
CA VAL A 47 1.38 -5.00 11.58
C VAL A 47 1.43 -3.48 11.66
N ILE A 48 0.60 -2.82 10.87
CA ILE A 48 0.40 -1.36 10.90
C ILE A 48 -1.09 -1.08 10.78
N SER A 49 -1.51 0.11 11.18
CA SER A 49 -2.92 0.51 11.02
C SER A 49 -3.25 0.77 9.55
N ASP A 50 -4.52 0.71 9.21
CA ASP A 50 -4.98 1.02 7.86
C ASP A 50 -4.60 2.46 7.46
N ASP A 51 -4.73 3.42 8.37
CA ASP A 51 -4.39 4.82 8.11
C ASP A 51 -2.89 5.04 7.91
N ALA A 52 -2.05 4.23 8.55
CA ALA A 52 -0.60 4.29 8.40
C ALA A 52 -0.11 3.57 7.14
N GLY A 53 -0.95 2.76 6.50
CA GLY A 53 -0.56 1.93 5.37
C GLY A 53 -0.11 2.74 4.15
N PRO A 54 1.06 2.42 3.58
CA PRO A 54 1.52 3.08 2.36
C PRO A 54 0.52 2.93 1.23
N SER A 55 0.24 4.02 0.53
CA SER A 55 -0.83 4.08 -0.46
C SER A 55 -0.52 5.08 -1.54
N ILE A 56 -1.18 4.94 -2.69
CA ILE A 56 -1.19 5.95 -3.76
C ILE A 56 -2.63 6.23 -4.17
N ARG A 57 -2.86 7.44 -4.68
CA ARG A 57 -4.12 7.75 -5.35
C ARG A 57 -4.09 7.19 -6.77
N MET A 58 -5.17 6.55 -7.17
CA MET A 58 -5.36 6.02 -8.52
C MET A 58 -6.70 6.45 -9.07
N ASP A 59 -6.79 6.53 -10.39
CA ASP A 59 -8.08 6.62 -11.06
C ASP A 59 -8.89 5.38 -10.68
N LYS A 60 -10.19 5.56 -10.48
CA LYS A 60 -11.07 4.47 -10.03
C LYS A 60 -11.02 3.27 -10.97
N ALA A 61 -11.07 3.52 -12.28
CA ALA A 61 -11.05 2.45 -13.27
C ALA A 61 -9.73 1.66 -13.23
N ASP A 62 -8.61 2.35 -13.00
CA ASP A 62 -7.30 1.71 -12.91
C ASP A 62 -7.18 0.88 -11.62
N HIS A 63 -7.67 1.42 -10.50
CA HIS A 63 -7.66 0.70 -9.22
C HIS A 63 -8.36 -0.64 -9.34
N MET A 64 -9.50 -0.68 -10.03
CA MET A 64 -10.28 -1.90 -10.23
C MET A 64 -9.54 -2.94 -11.11
N LYS A 65 -8.50 -2.54 -11.85
CA LYS A 65 -7.69 -3.43 -12.70
C LYS A 65 -6.44 -3.93 -12.01
N THR A 66 -6.14 -3.49 -10.79
CA THR A 66 -4.97 -3.97 -10.08
C THR A 66 -5.13 -5.43 -9.66
N ALA A 67 -4.01 -6.15 -9.58
CA ALA A 67 -4.02 -7.58 -9.29
C ALA A 67 -4.61 -7.92 -7.92
N SER A 68 -4.49 -7.02 -6.95
CA SER A 68 -5.00 -7.22 -5.58
C SER A 68 -6.48 -6.90 -5.42
N TRP A 69 -7.11 -6.27 -6.43
CA TRP A 69 -8.49 -5.80 -6.32
C TRP A 69 -9.50 -6.93 -6.51
N GLY A 70 -10.53 -6.92 -5.67
CA GLY A 70 -11.68 -7.78 -5.86
C GLY A 70 -11.58 -9.12 -5.14
N ARG A 71 -12.52 -10.02 -5.47
CA ARG A 71 -12.72 -11.28 -4.76
C ARG A 71 -12.45 -12.51 -5.63
N SER A 72 -11.82 -12.34 -6.80
CA SER A 72 -11.45 -13.47 -7.64
C SER A 72 -10.43 -14.36 -6.92
N LYS A 73 -10.38 -15.62 -7.32
CA LYS A 73 -9.38 -16.54 -6.81
C LYS A 73 -7.95 -16.01 -7.03
N ALA A 74 -7.71 -15.45 -8.22
CA ALA A 74 -6.39 -14.87 -8.54
C ALA A 74 -6.05 -13.69 -7.63
N ALA A 75 -7.01 -12.80 -7.34
CA ALA A 75 -6.78 -11.68 -6.44
C ALA A 75 -6.52 -12.14 -5.00
N GLN A 76 -7.27 -13.16 -4.55
CA GLN A 76 -7.07 -13.74 -3.23
C GLN A 76 -5.67 -14.37 -3.10
N GLU A 77 -5.25 -15.15 -4.08
CA GLU A 77 -3.92 -15.78 -4.09
C GLU A 77 -2.81 -14.73 -4.14
N TYR A 78 -3.03 -13.65 -4.89
CA TYR A 78 -2.10 -12.53 -4.96
C TYR A 78 -1.91 -11.88 -3.58
N ARG A 79 -3.01 -11.58 -2.88
CA ARG A 79 -2.95 -11.00 -1.53
C ARG A 79 -2.35 -11.96 -0.50
N GLU A 80 -2.60 -13.27 -0.64
CA GLU A 80 -2.00 -14.29 0.24
C GLU A 80 -0.48 -14.30 0.11
N LYS A 81 0.04 -14.17 -1.11
CA LYS A 81 1.48 -14.07 -1.33
C LYS A 81 2.05 -12.80 -0.70
N GLN A 82 1.38 -11.66 -0.85
CA GLN A 82 1.80 -10.43 -0.19
C GLN A 82 1.79 -10.57 1.33
N GLN A 83 0.76 -11.19 1.88
CA GLN A 83 0.66 -11.42 3.33
C GLN A 83 1.82 -12.30 3.82
N TYR A 84 2.17 -13.34 3.08
CA TYR A 84 3.32 -14.18 3.40
C TYR A 84 4.61 -13.33 3.46
N LEU A 85 4.85 -12.51 2.46
CA LEU A 85 6.03 -11.64 2.44
C LEU A 85 6.05 -10.70 3.64
N VAL A 86 4.93 -10.06 3.95
CA VAL A 86 4.82 -9.18 5.12
C VAL A 86 5.12 -9.95 6.41
N SER A 87 4.61 -11.18 6.54
CA SER A 87 4.84 -12.02 7.73
C SER A 87 6.31 -12.40 7.89
N GLU A 88 7.06 -12.43 6.80
CA GLU A 88 8.50 -12.73 6.79
C GLU A 88 9.38 -11.47 6.97
N GLY A 89 8.77 -10.31 7.23
CA GLY A 89 9.50 -9.06 7.37
C GLY A 89 9.92 -8.44 6.05
N LEU A 90 9.30 -8.85 4.95
CA LEU A 90 9.64 -8.41 3.59
C LEU A 90 8.56 -7.48 3.04
N PHE A 91 8.26 -6.41 3.78
CA PHE A 91 7.20 -5.48 3.43
C PHE A 91 7.45 -4.82 2.06
N LYS A 92 8.67 -4.38 1.81
CA LYS A 92 9.02 -3.72 0.54
C LYS A 92 8.95 -4.67 -0.66
N GLU A 93 9.24 -5.96 -0.47
CA GLU A 93 9.05 -6.96 -1.52
C GLU A 93 7.56 -7.14 -1.85
N ALA A 94 6.69 -7.13 -0.84
CA ALA A 94 5.25 -7.15 -1.07
C ALA A 94 4.79 -5.92 -1.85
N GLN A 95 5.34 -4.76 -1.55
CA GLN A 95 5.07 -3.54 -2.33
C GLN A 95 5.56 -3.64 -3.76
N GLN A 96 6.71 -4.28 -3.97
CA GLN A 96 7.28 -4.43 -5.31
C GLN A 96 6.34 -5.22 -6.23
N MET A 97 5.61 -6.20 -5.69
CA MET A 97 4.59 -6.90 -6.48
C MET A 97 3.57 -5.93 -7.07
N ASP A 98 3.07 -5.00 -6.26
CA ASP A 98 2.09 -4.01 -6.71
C ASP A 98 2.70 -2.99 -7.67
N ILE A 99 3.93 -2.57 -7.40
CA ILE A 99 4.64 -1.64 -8.29
C ILE A 99 4.81 -2.25 -9.67
N ASP A 100 5.23 -3.51 -9.73
CA ASP A 100 5.39 -4.22 -11.00
C ASP A 100 4.06 -4.37 -11.73
N ASP A 101 2.98 -4.71 -11.01
CA ASP A 101 1.64 -4.82 -11.56
C ASP A 101 1.15 -3.50 -12.16
N ILE A 102 1.31 -2.41 -11.42
CA ILE A 102 0.90 -1.08 -11.86
C ILE A 102 1.68 -0.62 -13.08
N ARG A 103 3.00 -0.82 -13.08
CA ARG A 103 3.85 -0.44 -14.22
C ARG A 103 3.57 -1.27 -15.45
N LEU A 104 3.29 -2.55 -15.28
CA LEU A 104 2.92 -3.43 -16.40
C LEU A 104 1.63 -2.95 -17.08
N LYS A 105 0.64 -2.54 -16.29
CA LYS A 105 -0.69 -2.17 -16.80
C LYS A 105 -0.78 -0.71 -17.23
N PHE A 106 -0.08 0.18 -16.56
CA PHE A 106 -0.26 1.64 -16.71
C PHE A 106 1.02 2.39 -17.06
N GLY A 107 2.13 1.68 -17.27
CA GLY A 107 3.41 2.32 -17.58
C GLY A 107 3.87 3.22 -16.45
N ASN A 108 4.29 4.45 -16.77
CA ASN A 108 4.84 5.40 -15.82
C ASN A 108 3.79 6.34 -15.20
N LYS A 109 2.51 6.09 -15.45
CA LYS A 109 1.43 6.99 -15.02
C LYS A 109 1.47 7.33 -13.53
N TYR A 110 1.86 6.37 -12.69
CA TYR A 110 1.83 6.51 -11.24
C TYR A 110 3.22 6.61 -10.60
N ASP A 111 4.28 6.78 -11.40
CA ASP A 111 5.65 6.73 -10.89
C ASP A 111 5.95 7.78 -9.82
N THR A 112 5.45 9.01 -9.99
CA THR A 112 5.63 10.06 -8.98
C THR A 112 4.97 9.69 -7.67
N SER A 113 3.73 9.22 -7.71
CA SER A 113 2.98 8.78 -6.52
C SER A 113 3.65 7.58 -5.85
N ILE A 114 4.15 6.65 -6.64
CA ILE A 114 4.89 5.48 -6.15
C ILE A 114 6.17 5.93 -5.42
N GLN A 115 6.89 6.90 -5.97
CA GLN A 115 8.10 7.40 -5.31
C GLN A 115 7.78 8.09 -3.98
N GLU A 116 6.72 8.89 -3.93
CA GLU A 116 6.25 9.51 -2.68
C GLU A 116 5.88 8.43 -1.64
N MET A 117 5.20 7.38 -2.08
CA MET A 117 4.85 6.24 -1.23
C MET A 117 6.09 5.52 -0.72
N LYS A 118 7.09 5.29 -1.58
CA LYS A 118 8.36 4.65 -1.18
C LYS A 118 9.09 5.48 -0.12
N ASP A 119 9.14 6.78 -0.31
CA ASP A 119 9.79 7.68 0.66
C ASP A 119 9.11 7.58 2.01
N TYR A 120 7.78 7.55 2.03
CA TYR A 120 7.01 7.35 3.26
C TYR A 120 7.29 5.97 3.88
N THR A 121 7.30 4.92 3.07
CA THR A 121 7.56 3.56 3.55
C THR A 121 8.91 3.45 4.25
N ASN A 122 9.92 4.18 3.75
CA ASN A 122 11.24 4.20 4.37
C ASN A 122 11.22 4.74 5.79
N THR A 123 10.24 5.58 6.14
CA THR A 123 10.08 6.07 7.52
C THR A 123 9.51 5.00 8.44
N LEU A 124 8.73 4.05 7.89
CA LEU A 124 8.14 2.94 8.65
C LEU A 124 9.11 1.76 8.81
N PHE A 125 9.87 1.46 7.77
CA PHE A 125 10.74 0.29 7.71
C PHE A 125 12.15 0.69 7.23
N PRO A 126 12.90 1.45 8.05
CA PRO A 126 14.19 1.97 7.61
C PRO A 126 15.27 0.91 7.42
N GLN A 127 15.10 -0.29 8.01
CA GLN A 127 16.07 -1.38 7.88
C GLN A 127 15.90 -2.19 6.60
N GLU A 128 14.75 -2.10 5.92
CA GLU A 128 14.55 -2.77 4.65
C GLU A 128 15.19 -1.95 3.54
N ILE A 129 15.75 -2.64 2.55
CA ILE A 129 16.40 -2.03 1.39
C ILE A 129 15.50 -2.23 0.16
N TRP A 130 15.33 -1.15 -0.57
CA TRP A 130 14.63 -1.22 -1.87
C TRP A 130 15.53 -1.82 -2.94
#